data_ef4d135aae947ed6518006d326e540fb
#
_entry.id   ef4d135aae947ed6518006d326e540fb
#
_cell.length_a   1.000
_cell.length_b   1.000
_cell.length_c   1.000
_cell.angle_alpha   90.00
_cell.angle_beta   90.00
_cell.angle_gamma   90.00
#
_symmetry.space_group_name_H-M   'P 1'
#
loop_
_entity.id
_entity.type
_entity.pdbx_description
1 polymer ?
#
loop_
_entity_poly.entity_id
_entity_poly.type
_entity_poly.pdbx_seq_one_letter_code
_entity_poly.pdbx_strand_id
1 'polypeptide(L)'
;MKTVNDTFTALRTVVVDGVSIQLPNKTDSTALTEAGNYRIFNNLDNVVYGAATGNNKHALFVQGNLTADMPSGTAKYSGQVLHYRGRVLNGSGVLTGFNIDYTYTYNGTFTATADFSNKKLSATINSGDKWYMGTKTFDAVINGNRFKSDGSSPDKTIEGGFYGANAAEIAGKYQFVDDQNETISNSGFGVFGGKKQTP
;
A
#
# COMPACT_ATOMS: atom_id res chain seq x y z
N MET A 1 0.15 -7.65 7.94
CA MET A 1 -0.27 -7.75 6.52
C MET A 1 0.13 -9.12 6.00
N LYS A 2 -0.81 -9.89 5.47
CA LYS A 2 -0.53 -11.20 4.87
C LYS A 2 -0.39 -10.99 3.36
N THR A 3 0.74 -11.38 2.79
CA THR A 3 0.91 -11.47 1.34
C THR A 3 0.68 -12.92 0.97
N VAL A 4 -0.31 -13.20 0.15
CA VAL A 4 -0.62 -14.54 -0.32
C VAL A 4 -0.08 -14.68 -1.74
N ASN A 5 0.79 -15.67 -1.97
CA ASN A 5 1.26 -16.07 -3.30
C ASN A 5 0.35 -17.19 -3.77
N ASP A 6 -0.64 -16.87 -4.59
CA ASP A 6 -1.46 -17.89 -5.23
C ASP A 6 -1.84 -17.50 -6.66
N THR A 7 -2.20 -18.49 -7.46
CA THR A 7 -2.59 -18.38 -8.86
C THR A 7 -3.70 -17.35 -9.10
N PHE A 8 -3.81 -16.82 -10.29
CA PHE A 8 -4.68 -15.70 -10.71
C PHE A 8 -6.13 -15.75 -10.18
N THR A 9 -6.69 -16.93 -9.98
CA THR A 9 -8.02 -17.12 -9.37
C THR A 9 -8.06 -16.74 -7.88
N ALA A 10 -6.97 -16.90 -7.15
CA ALA A 10 -6.87 -16.57 -5.73
C ALA A 10 -6.76 -15.06 -5.46
N LEU A 11 -6.46 -14.23 -6.47
CA LEU A 11 -6.42 -12.77 -6.33
C LEU A 11 -7.79 -12.15 -6.04
N ARG A 12 -8.85 -12.89 -6.22
CA ARG A 12 -10.23 -12.39 -6.06
C ARG A 12 -10.89 -12.81 -4.75
N THR A 13 -10.15 -13.44 -3.86
CA THR A 13 -10.65 -13.81 -2.54
C THR A 13 -9.67 -13.34 -1.47
N VAL A 14 -10.18 -12.56 -0.51
CA VAL A 14 -9.44 -12.13 0.68
C VAL A 14 -10.07 -12.73 1.90
N VAL A 15 -9.25 -13.26 2.81
CA VAL A 15 -9.74 -13.82 4.08
C VAL A 15 -9.37 -12.87 5.23
N VAL A 16 -10.38 -12.39 5.93
CA VAL A 16 -10.24 -11.55 7.13
C VAL A 16 -10.93 -12.25 8.29
N ASP A 17 -10.17 -12.59 9.32
CA ASP A 17 -10.66 -13.28 10.52
C ASP A 17 -11.54 -14.51 10.20
N GLY A 18 -11.12 -15.33 9.24
CA GLY A 18 -11.84 -16.52 8.80
C GLY A 18 -12.99 -16.29 7.81
N VAL A 19 -13.35 -15.04 7.55
CA VAL A 19 -14.38 -14.69 6.57
C VAL A 19 -13.76 -14.52 5.19
N SER A 20 -14.24 -15.30 4.21
CA SER A 20 -13.86 -15.17 2.81
C SER A 20 -14.68 -14.08 2.12
N ILE A 21 -13.99 -13.09 1.59
CA ILE A 21 -14.55 -11.93 0.91
C ILE A 21 -14.23 -12.04 -0.56
N GLN A 22 -15.26 -12.15 -1.40
CA GLN A 22 -15.08 -12.16 -2.85
C GLN A 22 -14.91 -10.73 -3.37
N LEU A 23 -13.86 -10.52 -4.11
CA LEU A 23 -13.57 -9.23 -4.76
C LEU A 23 -14.09 -9.25 -6.20
N PRO A 24 -14.51 -8.10 -6.74
CA PRO A 24 -14.99 -7.99 -8.11
C PRO A 24 -13.85 -8.25 -9.11
N ASN A 25 -14.23 -8.53 -10.35
CA ASN A 25 -13.28 -8.63 -11.45
C ASN A 25 -12.52 -7.32 -11.68
N LYS A 26 -11.29 -7.42 -12.20
CA LYS A 26 -10.48 -6.27 -12.59
C LYS A 26 -11.28 -5.33 -13.49
N THR A 27 -11.06 -4.04 -13.29
CA THR A 27 -11.55 -2.96 -14.17
C THR A 27 -10.36 -2.11 -14.61
N ASP A 28 -10.50 -1.34 -15.69
CA ASP A 28 -9.47 -0.38 -16.10
C ASP A 28 -9.61 0.98 -15.38
N SER A 29 -10.65 1.11 -14.54
CA SER A 29 -10.89 2.31 -13.76
C SER A 29 -9.87 2.45 -12.63
N THR A 30 -9.28 3.63 -12.50
CA THR A 30 -8.43 4.02 -11.36
C THR A 30 -9.24 4.48 -10.15
N ALA A 31 -10.58 4.47 -10.24
CA ALA A 31 -11.45 4.82 -9.13
C ALA A 31 -11.46 3.72 -8.08
N LEU A 32 -11.70 4.11 -6.84
CA LEU A 32 -11.95 3.17 -5.74
C LEU A 32 -13.22 2.36 -6.05
N THR A 33 -13.12 1.06 -5.89
CA THR A 33 -14.27 0.15 -5.92
C THR A 33 -14.60 -0.25 -4.48
N GLU A 34 -15.83 -0.03 -4.05
CA GLU A 34 -16.24 -0.35 -2.69
C GLU A 34 -17.59 -1.05 -2.61
N ALA A 35 -17.71 -1.90 -1.61
CA ALA A 35 -18.95 -2.51 -1.14
C ALA A 35 -18.88 -2.61 0.40
N GLY A 36 -19.93 -3.11 1.04
CA GLY A 36 -20.06 -3.09 2.50
C GLY A 36 -18.87 -3.68 3.29
N ASN A 37 -18.11 -4.59 2.69
CA ASN A 37 -17.03 -5.30 3.36
C ASN A 37 -15.66 -5.15 2.68
N TYR A 38 -15.51 -4.31 1.66
CA TYR A 38 -14.21 -4.00 1.06
C TYR A 38 -14.16 -2.61 0.42
N ARG A 39 -12.92 -2.09 0.31
CA ARG A 39 -12.51 -0.92 -0.47
C ARG A 39 -11.20 -1.24 -1.17
N ILE A 40 -11.19 -1.27 -2.50
CA ILE A 40 -10.05 -1.74 -3.28
C ILE A 40 -9.76 -0.83 -4.47
N PHE A 41 -8.48 -0.79 -4.87
CA PHE A 41 -8.09 -0.45 -6.23
C PHE A 41 -7.90 -1.75 -7.03
N ASN A 42 -8.60 -1.83 -8.15
CA ASN A 42 -8.77 -3.06 -8.91
C ASN A 42 -8.36 -2.92 -10.38
N ASN A 43 -7.48 -1.96 -10.68
CA ASN A 43 -7.04 -1.59 -12.01
C ASN A 43 -5.69 -2.20 -12.42
N LEU A 44 -5.06 -2.98 -11.53
CA LEU A 44 -3.81 -3.67 -11.80
C LEU A 44 -4.05 -5.11 -12.25
N ASP A 45 -3.13 -5.66 -13.05
CA ASP A 45 -3.28 -6.99 -13.65
C ASP A 45 -2.79 -8.11 -12.72
N ASN A 46 -1.74 -7.82 -11.95
CA ASN A 46 -1.02 -8.83 -11.16
C ASN A 46 -1.16 -8.64 -9.65
N VAL A 47 -1.79 -7.56 -9.21
CA VAL A 47 -1.96 -7.27 -7.79
C VAL A 47 -3.28 -6.53 -7.54
N VAL A 48 -3.93 -6.83 -6.43
CA VAL A 48 -5.06 -6.08 -5.87
C VAL A 48 -4.71 -5.62 -4.46
N TYR A 49 -5.12 -4.42 -4.10
CA TYR A 49 -4.81 -3.85 -2.80
C TYR A 49 -5.96 -2.98 -2.29
N GLY A 50 -6.07 -2.89 -0.99
CA GLY A 50 -7.14 -2.13 -0.35
C GLY A 50 -7.36 -2.50 1.11
N ALA A 51 -8.60 -2.36 1.54
CA ALA A 51 -9.09 -2.71 2.86
C ALA A 51 -10.27 -3.68 2.78
N ALA A 52 -10.39 -4.55 3.76
CA ALA A 52 -11.51 -5.48 3.87
C ALA A 52 -11.91 -5.68 5.34
N THR A 53 -13.17 -6.06 5.56
CA THR A 53 -13.74 -6.26 6.89
C THR A 53 -14.40 -7.64 6.97
N GLY A 54 -14.04 -8.42 7.99
CA GLY A 54 -14.67 -9.69 8.33
C GLY A 54 -14.80 -9.81 9.85
N ASN A 55 -15.92 -10.32 10.36
CA ASN A 55 -16.18 -10.48 11.79
C ASN A 55 -15.84 -9.22 12.62
N ASN A 56 -16.22 -8.05 12.15
CA ASN A 56 -15.90 -6.74 12.77
C ASN A 56 -14.39 -6.46 12.90
N LYS A 57 -13.54 -7.22 12.22
CA LYS A 57 -12.12 -6.94 12.10
C LYS A 57 -11.79 -6.36 10.74
N HIS A 58 -10.92 -5.37 10.74
CA HIS A 58 -10.49 -4.66 9.57
C HIS A 58 -9.05 -5.04 9.20
N ALA A 59 -8.77 -5.18 7.92
CA ALA A 59 -7.43 -5.47 7.43
C ALA A 59 -7.12 -4.63 6.19
N LEU A 60 -5.92 -4.05 6.16
CA LEU A 60 -5.29 -3.63 4.93
C LEU A 60 -4.62 -4.83 4.28
N PHE A 61 -4.76 -4.96 2.97
CA PHE A 61 -4.16 -6.07 2.25
C PHE A 61 -3.52 -5.65 0.94
N VAL A 62 -2.52 -6.39 0.55
CA VAL A 62 -1.94 -6.43 -0.79
C VAL A 62 -1.79 -7.89 -1.17
N GLN A 63 -2.37 -8.29 -2.28
CA GLN A 63 -2.40 -9.67 -2.74
C GLN A 63 -2.12 -9.71 -4.22
N GLY A 64 -1.13 -10.49 -4.66
CA GLY A 64 -0.73 -10.52 -6.06
C GLY A 64 0.32 -11.55 -6.40
N ASN A 65 0.61 -11.68 -7.70
CA ASN A 65 1.64 -12.56 -8.23
C ASN A 65 2.97 -11.81 -8.28
N LEU A 66 3.85 -12.12 -7.35
CA LEU A 66 5.19 -11.52 -7.29
C LEU A 66 5.99 -11.80 -8.56
N THR A 67 6.80 -10.83 -8.96
CA THR A 67 7.74 -10.98 -10.07
C THR A 67 8.72 -12.11 -9.78
N ALA A 68 8.80 -13.08 -10.69
CA ALA A 68 9.75 -14.19 -10.58
C ALA A 68 11.17 -13.73 -10.95
N ASP A 69 11.30 -13.14 -12.13
CA ASP A 69 12.58 -12.68 -12.68
C ASP A 69 12.65 -11.16 -12.63
N MET A 70 13.46 -10.65 -11.71
CA MET A 70 13.61 -9.22 -11.51
C MET A 70 14.42 -8.56 -12.62
N PRO A 71 13.98 -7.40 -13.12
CA PRO A 71 14.75 -6.66 -14.11
C PRO A 71 16.02 -6.05 -13.52
N SER A 72 16.89 -5.55 -14.39
CA SER A 72 18.02 -4.67 -14.05
C SER A 72 17.70 -3.21 -14.38
N GLY A 73 18.60 -2.29 -13.97
CA GLY A 73 18.46 -0.86 -14.26
C GLY A 73 17.41 -0.17 -13.38
N THR A 74 16.78 0.86 -13.93
CA THR A 74 15.87 1.74 -13.20
C THR A 74 14.47 1.72 -13.81
N ALA A 75 13.46 1.74 -12.97
CA ALA A 75 12.06 1.87 -13.39
C ALA A 75 11.34 2.94 -12.56
N LYS A 76 10.39 3.62 -13.19
CA LYS A 76 9.48 4.56 -12.54
C LYS A 76 8.07 3.97 -12.47
N TYR A 77 7.37 4.27 -11.39
CA TYR A 77 6.00 3.81 -11.15
C TYR A 77 5.10 4.97 -10.76
N SER A 78 3.82 4.86 -11.10
CA SER A 78 2.79 5.76 -10.59
C SER A 78 1.48 5.03 -10.37
N GLY A 79 0.67 5.54 -9.45
CA GLY A 79 -0.63 4.93 -9.15
C GLY A 79 -1.37 5.61 -8.00
N GLN A 80 -2.21 4.84 -7.31
CA GLN A 80 -3.18 5.31 -6.34
C GLN A 80 -2.84 4.87 -4.92
N VAL A 81 -3.41 5.60 -3.98
CA VAL A 81 -3.25 5.39 -2.54
C VAL A 81 -4.61 5.31 -1.87
N LEU A 82 -4.80 4.30 -1.03
CA LEU A 82 -5.87 4.27 -0.03
C LEU A 82 -5.23 4.63 1.31
N HIS A 83 -5.53 5.82 1.79
CA HIS A 83 -4.94 6.39 3.00
C HIS A 83 -5.94 6.41 4.15
N TYR A 84 -5.45 6.12 5.34
CA TYR A 84 -6.17 6.23 6.59
C TYR A 84 -5.44 7.18 7.53
N ARG A 85 -6.21 8.02 8.21
CA ARG A 85 -5.70 8.88 9.28
C ARG A 85 -5.24 8.01 10.44
N GLY A 86 -4.02 8.24 10.91
CA GLY A 86 -3.48 7.60 12.08
C GLY A 86 -3.83 8.38 13.35
N ARG A 87 -3.99 7.67 14.45
CA ARG A 87 -4.05 8.26 15.78
C ARG A 87 -2.88 7.73 16.60
N VAL A 88 -2.09 8.65 17.15
CA VAL A 88 -1.10 8.32 18.17
C VAL A 88 -1.72 8.60 19.53
N LEU A 89 -1.75 7.63 20.40
CA LEU A 89 -2.15 7.83 21.79
C LEU A 89 -0.91 7.85 22.67
N ASN A 90 -0.80 8.92 23.47
CA ASN A 90 0.13 9.03 24.60
C ASN A 90 1.62 8.90 24.26
N GLY A 91 2.08 9.46 23.14
CA GLY A 91 3.51 9.49 22.81
C GLY A 91 4.17 8.12 22.60
N SER A 92 3.37 7.06 22.42
CA SER A 92 3.89 5.69 22.29
C SER A 92 4.41 5.35 20.89
N GLY A 93 4.28 6.25 19.92
CA GLY A 93 4.65 5.98 18.51
C GLY A 93 3.83 4.87 17.84
N VAL A 94 2.80 4.36 18.50
CA VAL A 94 1.94 3.28 17.99
C VAL A 94 0.67 3.91 17.43
N LEU A 95 0.40 3.63 16.15
CA LEU A 95 -0.88 3.99 15.55
C LEU A 95 -1.99 3.17 16.18
N THR A 96 -2.90 3.84 16.86
CA THR A 96 -4.07 3.22 17.46
C THR A 96 -5.31 3.66 16.71
N GLY A 97 -6.18 2.71 16.43
CA GLY A 97 -7.46 2.99 15.80
C GLY A 97 -7.40 3.02 14.27
N PHE A 98 -7.65 1.88 13.70
CA PHE A 98 -8.03 1.70 12.32
C PHE A 98 -9.56 1.58 12.27
N ASN A 99 -10.22 2.63 11.78
CA ASN A 99 -11.65 2.55 11.49
C ASN A 99 -11.85 2.67 9.97
N ILE A 100 -12.31 1.61 9.35
CA ILE A 100 -12.55 1.53 7.91
C ILE A 100 -13.64 2.53 7.45
N ASP A 101 -14.49 3.01 8.35
CA ASP A 101 -15.70 3.72 7.98
C ASP A 101 -15.57 5.25 7.95
N TYR A 102 -14.62 5.86 8.67
CA TYR A 102 -14.69 7.31 8.92
C TYR A 102 -13.49 8.16 8.57
N THR A 103 -12.33 7.60 8.27
CA THR A 103 -11.10 8.40 8.22
C THR A 103 -10.16 7.99 7.09
N TYR A 104 -10.70 7.74 5.91
CA TYR A 104 -9.90 7.40 4.76
C TYR A 104 -10.02 8.43 3.63
N THR A 105 -9.00 8.50 2.80
CA THR A 105 -9.00 9.18 1.50
C THR A 105 -8.55 8.20 0.42
N TYR A 106 -9.00 8.41 -0.82
CA TYR A 106 -8.69 7.57 -1.97
C TYR A 106 -8.26 8.35 -3.20
N ASN A 107 -8.13 9.66 -3.07
CA ASN A 107 -7.62 10.57 -4.09
C ASN A 107 -6.11 10.83 -3.95
N GLY A 108 -5.45 10.06 -3.10
CA GLY A 108 -4.01 10.10 -2.94
C GLY A 108 -3.27 9.52 -4.15
N THR A 109 -2.04 9.97 -4.31
CA THR A 109 -1.17 9.54 -5.42
C THR A 109 0.12 8.93 -4.91
N PHE A 110 0.62 7.99 -5.69
CA PHE A 110 1.87 7.29 -5.45
C PHE A 110 2.78 7.44 -6.68
N THR A 111 4.03 7.77 -6.43
CA THR A 111 5.10 7.65 -7.44
C THR A 111 6.33 7.00 -6.80
N ALA A 112 7.09 6.24 -7.59
CA ALA A 112 8.36 5.69 -7.12
C ALA A 112 9.39 5.56 -8.23
N THR A 113 10.65 5.57 -7.81
CA THR A 113 11.79 5.18 -8.64
C THR A 113 12.47 3.99 -7.96
N ALA A 114 12.53 2.87 -8.67
CA ALA A 114 13.23 1.67 -8.25
C ALA A 114 14.53 1.53 -9.05
N ASP A 115 15.66 1.48 -8.37
CA ASP A 115 16.97 1.13 -8.93
C ASP A 115 17.28 -0.32 -8.54
N PHE A 116 17.02 -1.23 -9.45
CA PHE A 116 17.19 -2.67 -9.22
C PHE A 116 18.68 -3.04 -9.14
N SER A 117 19.55 -2.31 -9.83
CA SER A 117 20.99 -2.55 -9.82
C SER A 117 21.60 -2.19 -8.47
N ASN A 118 21.22 -1.05 -7.89
CA ASN A 118 21.68 -0.59 -6.58
C ASN A 118 20.78 -1.03 -5.43
N LYS A 119 19.70 -1.78 -5.73
CA LYS A 119 18.73 -2.29 -4.74
C LYS A 119 18.09 -1.20 -3.88
N LYS A 120 17.76 -0.07 -4.48
CA LYS A 120 17.17 1.09 -3.81
C LYS A 120 15.79 1.43 -4.40
N LEU A 121 14.89 1.83 -3.53
CA LEU A 121 13.59 2.38 -3.89
C LEU A 121 13.42 3.72 -3.19
N SER A 122 13.00 4.74 -3.91
CA SER A 122 12.49 5.99 -3.34
C SER A 122 11.07 6.21 -3.82
N ALA A 123 10.14 6.37 -2.88
CA ALA A 123 8.71 6.47 -3.13
C ALA A 123 8.14 7.74 -2.52
N THR A 124 7.35 8.48 -3.28
CA THR A 124 6.60 9.63 -2.80
C THR A 124 5.13 9.29 -2.74
N ILE A 125 4.55 9.46 -1.57
CA ILE A 125 3.12 9.27 -1.30
C ILE A 125 2.51 10.62 -0.94
N ASN A 126 1.54 11.06 -1.73
CA ASN A 126 0.62 12.12 -1.35
C ASN A 126 -0.65 11.43 -0.84
N SER A 127 -0.97 11.63 0.43
CA SER A 127 -2.13 10.97 1.05
C SER A 127 -3.49 11.45 0.51
N GLY A 128 -3.53 12.58 -0.19
CA GLY A 128 -4.77 13.28 -0.52
C GLY A 128 -5.40 14.00 0.68
N ASP A 129 -4.74 13.96 1.82
CA ASP A 129 -5.18 14.59 3.07
C ASP A 129 -4.08 15.50 3.65
N LYS A 130 -4.22 16.79 3.40
CA LYS A 130 -3.22 17.78 3.85
C LYS A 130 -3.12 17.93 5.37
N TRP A 131 -4.13 17.50 6.11
CA TRP A 131 -4.18 17.60 7.58
C TRP A 131 -3.55 16.37 8.26
N TYR A 132 -3.48 15.25 7.54
CA TYR A 132 -2.92 14.00 8.05
C TYR A 132 -1.93 13.43 7.05
N MET A 133 -0.66 13.43 7.40
CA MET A 133 0.48 13.02 6.61
C MET A 133 0.83 13.97 5.43
N GLY A 134 -0.11 14.41 4.61
CA GLY A 134 0.17 15.20 3.40
C GLY A 134 1.04 14.41 2.41
N THR A 135 2.13 15.03 1.93
CA THR A 135 3.10 14.39 1.02
C THR A 135 4.37 14.02 1.78
N LYS A 136 4.78 12.76 1.68
CA LYS A 136 6.00 12.22 2.30
C LYS A 136 6.78 11.35 1.32
N THR A 137 8.11 11.40 1.46
CA THR A 137 9.03 10.51 0.74
C THR A 137 9.52 9.42 1.67
N PHE A 138 9.56 8.21 1.15
CA PHE A 138 9.95 6.97 1.84
C PHE A 138 11.08 6.32 1.05
N ASP A 139 12.14 5.91 1.73
CA ASP A 139 13.23 5.16 1.15
C ASP A 139 13.19 3.71 1.62
N ALA A 140 13.58 2.79 0.74
CA ALA A 140 13.58 1.37 1.04
C ALA A 140 14.71 0.63 0.32
N VAL A 141 15.08 -0.51 0.86
CA VAL A 141 16.01 -1.46 0.25
C VAL A 141 15.23 -2.55 -0.47
N ILE A 142 15.64 -2.85 -1.70
CA ILE A 142 15.09 -3.94 -2.51
C ILE A 142 15.85 -5.25 -2.17
N ASN A 143 15.10 -6.28 -1.86
CA ASN A 143 15.60 -7.63 -1.64
C ASN A 143 14.76 -8.63 -2.46
N GLY A 144 15.35 -9.13 -3.55
CA GLY A 144 14.60 -9.94 -4.51
C GLY A 144 13.43 -9.15 -5.08
N ASN A 145 12.24 -9.73 -5.04
CA ASN A 145 11.01 -9.11 -5.54
C ASN A 145 10.23 -8.31 -4.46
N ARG A 146 10.87 -8.00 -3.34
CA ARG A 146 10.29 -7.22 -2.22
C ARG A 146 11.17 -6.03 -1.87
N PHE A 147 10.57 -5.09 -1.17
CA PHE A 147 11.28 -3.95 -0.60
C PHE A 147 10.75 -3.60 0.79
N LYS A 148 11.61 -3.01 1.59
CA LYS A 148 11.27 -2.55 2.94
C LYS A 148 12.22 -1.43 3.35
N SER A 149 11.71 -0.44 4.12
CA SER A 149 12.53 0.57 4.79
C SER A 149 13.61 -0.08 5.64
N ASP A 150 14.80 0.50 5.64
CA ASP A 150 15.98 -0.02 6.36
C ASP A 150 15.96 0.23 7.87
N GLY A 151 14.95 0.96 8.36
CA GLY A 151 14.82 1.33 9.78
C GLY A 151 15.54 2.60 10.19
N SER A 152 16.20 3.30 9.26
CA SER A 152 16.88 4.57 9.53
C SER A 152 15.91 5.70 9.93
N SER A 153 14.65 5.58 9.54
CA SER A 153 13.57 6.52 9.88
C SER A 153 12.41 5.73 10.46
N PRO A 154 12.36 5.48 11.77
CA PRO A 154 11.32 4.66 12.38
C PRO A 154 9.92 5.27 12.29
N ASP A 155 9.83 6.59 12.16
CA ASP A 155 8.61 7.37 11.93
C ASP A 155 8.03 7.18 10.53
N LYS A 156 8.82 6.73 9.56
CA LYS A 156 8.45 6.51 8.17
C LYS A 156 8.79 5.11 7.70
N THR A 157 7.81 4.29 7.51
CA THR A 157 8.02 2.93 7.02
C THR A 157 7.23 2.65 5.76
N ILE A 158 7.87 1.95 4.82
CA ILE A 158 7.25 1.44 3.60
C ILE A 158 7.72 0.00 3.38
N GLU A 159 6.82 -0.87 2.98
CA GLU A 159 7.17 -2.22 2.54
C GLU A 159 6.21 -2.73 1.48
N GLY A 160 6.66 -3.62 0.62
CA GLY A 160 5.84 -4.15 -0.46
C GLY A 160 6.59 -5.08 -1.38
N GLY A 161 6.09 -5.19 -2.61
CA GLY A 161 6.68 -6.05 -3.63
C GLY A 161 6.45 -5.54 -5.04
N PHE A 162 7.16 -6.18 -5.96
CA PHE A 162 7.00 -6.04 -7.40
C PHE A 162 6.20 -7.23 -7.95
N TYR A 163 5.31 -6.93 -8.88
CA TYR A 163 4.31 -7.90 -9.36
C TYR A 163 4.32 -7.98 -10.89
N GLY A 164 3.98 -9.18 -11.40
CA GLY A 164 3.95 -9.44 -12.82
C GLY A 164 5.33 -9.58 -13.48
N ALA A 165 5.34 -9.81 -14.79
CA ALA A 165 6.57 -9.93 -15.54
C ALA A 165 7.38 -8.62 -15.55
N ASN A 166 8.71 -8.73 -15.42
CA ASN A 166 9.62 -7.57 -15.46
C ASN A 166 9.26 -6.45 -14.48
N ALA A 167 8.70 -6.78 -13.32
CA ALA A 167 8.21 -5.82 -12.32
C ALA A 167 7.25 -4.79 -12.93
N ALA A 168 6.25 -5.28 -13.67
CA ALA A 168 5.27 -4.44 -14.36
C ALA A 168 4.45 -3.58 -13.39
N GLU A 169 4.28 -4.06 -12.17
CA GLU A 169 3.49 -3.40 -11.13
C GLU A 169 4.22 -3.43 -9.79
N ILE A 170 3.87 -2.48 -8.95
CA ILE A 170 4.36 -2.35 -7.57
C ILE A 170 3.17 -2.14 -6.65
N ALA A 171 3.19 -2.73 -5.46
CA ALA A 171 2.22 -2.42 -4.43
C ALA A 171 2.79 -2.68 -3.03
N GLY A 172 2.22 -2.02 -2.04
CA GLY A 172 2.70 -2.15 -0.68
C GLY A 172 1.85 -1.42 0.33
N LYS A 173 2.39 -1.32 1.54
CA LYS A 173 1.84 -0.54 2.64
C LYS A 173 2.88 0.47 3.13
N TYR A 174 2.39 1.52 3.77
CA TYR A 174 3.22 2.53 4.39
C TYR A 174 2.60 3.00 5.70
N GLN A 175 3.43 3.61 6.52
CA GLN A 175 3.04 4.27 7.76
C GLN A 175 3.94 5.48 7.99
N PHE A 176 3.33 6.57 8.43
CA PHE A 176 3.99 7.76 8.93
C PHE A 176 3.45 8.08 10.32
N VAL A 177 4.34 8.28 11.28
CA VAL A 177 4.00 8.63 12.66
C VAL A 177 4.59 10.00 12.96
N ASP A 178 3.73 10.95 13.27
CA ASP A 178 4.13 12.25 13.76
C ASP A 178 3.88 12.29 15.27
N ASP A 179 4.93 12.13 16.05
CA ASP A 179 4.91 12.13 17.51
C ASP A 179 5.16 13.51 18.13
N GLN A 180 5.45 14.52 17.28
CA GLN A 180 5.83 15.86 17.74
C GLN A 180 4.64 16.70 18.21
N ASN A 181 3.40 16.25 17.99
CA ASN A 181 2.22 17.03 18.30
C ASN A 181 1.21 16.22 19.10
N GLU A 182 1.19 16.43 20.40
CA GLU A 182 0.30 15.72 21.33
C GLU A 182 -1.20 15.98 21.09
N THR A 183 -1.54 17.05 20.34
CA THR A 183 -2.92 17.49 20.18
C THR A 183 -3.54 17.08 18.86
N ILE A 184 -2.77 17.04 17.77
CA ILE A 184 -3.24 16.64 16.43
C ILE A 184 -2.14 15.80 15.79
N SER A 185 -2.34 14.49 15.78
CA SER A 185 -1.46 13.59 15.07
C SER A 185 -1.62 13.77 13.56
N ASN A 186 -0.59 14.26 12.88
CA ASN A 186 -0.50 14.27 11.42
C ASN A 186 -0.15 12.88 10.84
N SER A 187 -0.28 11.87 11.66
CA SER A 187 0.06 10.49 11.32
C SER A 187 -0.91 9.90 10.31
N GLY A 188 -0.42 8.93 9.57
CA GLY A 188 -1.22 8.21 8.61
C GLY A 188 -0.59 6.90 8.17
N PHE A 189 -1.41 6.05 7.59
CA PHE A 189 -0.99 4.75 7.07
C PHE A 189 -1.90 4.34 5.92
N GLY A 190 -1.49 3.37 5.15
CA GLY A 190 -2.31 2.91 4.04
C GLY A 190 -1.64 1.90 3.16
N VAL A 191 -2.30 1.66 2.03
CA VAL A 191 -1.81 0.82 0.95
C VAL A 191 -1.75 1.62 -0.34
N PHE A 192 -0.82 1.24 -1.19
CA PHE A 192 -0.59 1.86 -2.49
C PHE A 192 -0.32 0.80 -3.54
N GLY A 193 -0.53 1.18 -4.79
CA GLY A 193 -0.12 0.38 -5.93
C GLY A 193 -0.04 1.22 -7.19
N GLY A 194 0.75 0.76 -8.14
CA GLY A 194 0.98 1.49 -9.38
C GLY A 194 1.55 0.63 -10.49
N LYS A 195 1.47 1.16 -11.70
CA LYS A 195 2.05 0.58 -12.91
C LYS A 195 3.41 1.19 -13.22
N LYS A 196 4.27 0.36 -13.79
CA LYS A 196 5.53 0.80 -14.39
C LYS A 196 5.22 1.77 -15.54
N GLN A 197 5.93 2.89 -15.54
CA GLN A 197 5.80 3.89 -16.59
C GLN A 197 6.61 3.45 -17.81
N THR A 198 6.05 3.67 -18.98
CA THR A 198 6.79 3.52 -20.23
C THR A 198 7.82 4.66 -20.33
N PRO A 199 9.04 4.39 -20.78
CA PRO A 199 10.06 5.43 -21.01
C PRO A 199 9.59 6.53 -21.94
#